data_3b8d5deac7195b10b72e355c65fbdb19
#
_entry.id   3b8d5deac7195b10b72e355c65fbdb19
#
_cell.length_a   1.000
_cell.length_b   1.000
_cell.length_c   1.000
_cell.angle_alpha   90.00
_cell.angle_beta   90.00
_cell.angle_gamma   90.00
#
_symmetry.space_group_name_H-M   'P 1'
#
loop_
_entity.id
_entity.type
_entity.pdbx_description
1 polymer ?
#
loop_
_entity_poly.entity_id
_entity_poly.type
_entity_poly.pdbx_seq_one_letter_code
_entity_poly.pdbx_strand_id
1 'polypeptide(L)'
;MKRIFITFILYLLVLSSVFAQKLTIESFKLSENDISAQTQPRKDLNDRNCALVKVQFVGTISEVEGNVVKPLGNHGNETWVYMPQGSRQLKLLTQSYLPVMVTFADYGVEKLESNRTYVVVITKPMSSVG
;
A
#
# COMPACT_ATOMS: atom_id res chain seq x y z
N MET A 1 -4.04 -49.64 -1.53
CA MET A 1 -3.05 -48.82 -0.83
C MET A 1 -2.22 -47.95 -1.76
N LYS A 2 -1.75 -48.46 -2.89
CA LYS A 2 -0.98 -47.66 -3.83
C LYS A 2 -1.78 -46.49 -4.43
N ARG A 3 -3.09 -46.68 -4.59
CA ARG A 3 -3.95 -45.63 -5.17
C ARG A 3 -4.09 -44.41 -4.27
N ILE A 4 -4.17 -44.60 -2.97
CA ILE A 4 -4.26 -43.50 -2.01
C ILE A 4 -2.99 -42.69 -2.03
N PHE A 5 -1.85 -43.33 -2.17
CA PHE A 5 -0.56 -42.70 -2.20
C PHE A 5 -0.41 -41.76 -3.41
N ILE A 6 -0.82 -42.24 -4.58
CA ILE A 6 -0.75 -41.45 -5.82
C ILE A 6 -1.64 -40.20 -5.73
N THR A 7 -2.84 -40.38 -5.19
CA THR A 7 -3.79 -39.27 -5.03
C THR A 7 -3.22 -38.21 -4.10
N PHE A 8 -2.56 -38.60 -3.03
CA PHE A 8 -1.93 -37.69 -2.08
C PHE A 8 -0.81 -36.88 -2.73
N ILE A 9 0.02 -37.50 -3.53
CA ILE A 9 1.10 -36.82 -4.24
C ILE A 9 0.56 -35.78 -5.22
N LEU A 10 -0.48 -36.12 -5.97
CA LEU A 10 -1.12 -35.17 -6.90
C LEU A 10 -1.70 -33.96 -6.16
N TYR A 11 -2.28 -34.17 -5.00
CA TYR A 11 -2.82 -33.10 -4.17
C TYR A 11 -1.72 -32.14 -3.72
N LEU A 12 -0.58 -32.65 -3.30
CA LEU A 12 0.55 -31.82 -2.89
C LEU A 12 1.10 -30.98 -4.04
N LEU A 13 1.14 -31.54 -5.24
CA LEU A 13 1.60 -30.79 -6.41
C LEU A 13 0.70 -29.62 -6.75
N VAL A 14 -0.61 -29.79 -6.60
CA VAL A 14 -1.57 -28.70 -6.84
C VAL A 14 -1.36 -27.59 -5.82
N LEU A 15 -1.14 -27.92 -4.54
CA LEU A 15 -0.93 -26.93 -3.51
C LEU A 15 0.35 -26.12 -3.72
N SER A 16 1.40 -26.75 -4.24
CA SER A 16 2.68 -26.08 -4.43
C SER A 16 2.68 -25.05 -5.56
N SER A 17 1.63 -25.03 -6.40
CA SER A 17 1.56 -24.07 -7.51
C SER A 17 0.87 -22.75 -7.14
N VAL A 18 0.36 -22.62 -5.93
CA VAL A 18 -0.37 -21.41 -5.51
C VAL A 18 0.56 -20.50 -4.71
N PHE A 19 1.20 -19.58 -5.39
CA PHE A 19 2.03 -18.57 -4.76
C PHE A 19 1.45 -17.18 -5.00
N ALA A 20 1.13 -16.47 -3.91
CA ALA A 20 0.80 -15.07 -3.99
C ALA A 20 2.10 -14.28 -3.98
N GLN A 21 2.22 -13.32 -4.88
CA GLN A 21 3.40 -12.49 -5.01
C GLN A 21 3.26 -11.22 -4.17
N LYS A 22 4.40 -10.70 -3.72
CA LYS A 22 4.47 -9.49 -2.94
C LYS A 22 4.88 -8.31 -3.79
N LEU A 23 4.25 -7.17 -3.53
CA LEU A 23 4.69 -5.90 -4.05
C LEU A 23 5.93 -5.44 -3.28
N THR A 24 6.73 -4.60 -3.91
CA THR A 24 7.92 -4.02 -3.30
C THR A 24 7.68 -2.54 -3.02
N ILE A 25 7.97 -2.11 -1.80
CA ILE A 25 8.00 -0.69 -1.46
C ILE A 25 9.37 -0.17 -1.85
N GLU A 26 9.42 0.58 -2.95
CA GLU A 26 10.68 1.14 -3.42
C GLU A 26 11.17 2.27 -2.55
N SER A 27 10.24 3.15 -2.15
CA SER A 27 10.59 4.30 -1.31
C SER A 27 9.34 4.83 -0.63
N PHE A 28 9.56 5.47 0.49
CA PHE A 28 8.56 6.31 1.17
C PHE A 28 9.29 7.50 1.73
N LYS A 29 8.85 8.71 1.38
CA LYS A 29 9.51 9.92 1.84
C LYS A 29 8.60 11.12 1.81
N LEU A 30 8.95 12.11 2.62
CA LEU A 30 8.33 13.43 2.59
C LEU A 30 8.69 14.10 1.27
N SER A 31 7.69 14.65 0.60
CA SER A 31 7.88 15.44 -0.61
C SER A 31 7.74 16.92 -0.23
N GLU A 32 8.86 17.57 0.08
CA GLU A 32 8.86 18.91 0.64
C GLU A 32 8.28 19.96 -0.30
N ASN A 33 8.48 19.78 -1.59
CA ASN A 33 8.02 20.75 -2.59
C ASN A 33 6.59 20.49 -3.06
N ASP A 34 5.95 19.43 -2.60
CA ASP A 34 4.58 19.10 -2.96
C ASP A 34 3.63 19.68 -1.92
N ILE A 35 2.89 20.69 -2.32
CA ILE A 35 1.96 21.39 -1.42
C ILE A 35 0.52 20.88 -1.56
N SER A 36 0.31 19.72 -2.15
CA SER A 36 -1.05 19.19 -2.39
C SER A 36 -1.85 19.04 -1.10
N ALA A 37 -1.21 18.63 -0.01
CA ALA A 37 -1.89 18.50 1.27
C ALA A 37 -2.44 19.83 1.77
N GLN A 38 -1.81 20.93 1.41
CA GLN A 38 -2.22 22.28 1.81
C GLN A 38 -3.22 22.89 0.84
N THR A 39 -3.06 22.66 -0.46
CA THR A 39 -3.91 23.26 -1.49
C THR A 39 -5.20 22.49 -1.73
N GLN A 40 -5.19 21.20 -1.43
CA GLN A 40 -6.37 20.34 -1.52
C GLN A 40 -6.56 19.62 -0.19
N PRO A 41 -6.83 20.39 0.89
CA PRO A 41 -6.86 19.81 2.23
C PRO A 41 -8.10 18.97 2.48
N ARG A 42 -7.95 18.05 3.43
CA ARG A 42 -9.07 17.28 3.97
C ARG A 42 -8.93 17.27 5.48
N LYS A 43 -10.03 17.44 6.17
CA LYS A 43 -10.05 17.44 7.63
C LYS A 43 -10.25 16.03 8.18
N ASP A 44 -9.61 15.76 9.32
CA ASP A 44 -9.86 14.55 10.08
C ASP A 44 -11.03 14.78 11.07
N LEU A 45 -11.28 13.79 11.92
CA LEU A 45 -12.39 13.85 12.88
C LEU A 45 -12.18 14.92 13.95
N ASN A 46 -10.96 15.40 14.14
CA ASN A 46 -10.64 16.44 15.10
C ASN A 46 -10.55 17.83 14.45
N ASP A 47 -11.05 17.94 13.23
CA ASP A 47 -11.06 19.18 12.45
C ASP A 47 -9.66 19.71 12.15
N ARG A 48 -8.67 18.82 12.07
CA ARG A 48 -7.31 19.15 11.67
C ARG A 48 -7.08 18.73 10.22
N ASN A 49 -6.22 19.48 9.55
CA ASN A 49 -5.82 19.06 8.20
C ASN A 49 -5.04 17.76 8.24
N CYS A 50 -5.39 16.85 7.35
CA CYS A 50 -4.68 15.58 7.23
C CYS A 50 -3.31 15.76 6.58
N ALA A 51 -2.45 14.78 6.80
CA ALA A 51 -1.33 14.52 5.91
C ALA A 51 -1.89 13.85 4.65
N LEU A 52 -1.17 13.95 3.56
CA LEU A 52 -1.54 13.29 2.31
C LEU A 52 -0.43 12.31 1.92
N VAL A 53 -0.79 11.06 1.70
CA VAL A 53 0.12 10.05 1.18
C VAL A 53 -0.28 9.75 -0.26
N LYS A 54 0.60 10.03 -1.18
CA LYS A 54 0.41 9.71 -2.59
C LYS A 54 1.03 8.35 -2.87
N VAL A 55 0.21 7.38 -3.22
CA VAL A 55 0.66 6.03 -3.52
C VAL A 55 0.85 5.91 -5.02
N GLN A 56 2.09 5.81 -5.46
CA GLN A 56 2.42 5.64 -6.87
C GLN A 56 2.56 4.15 -7.17
N PHE A 57 1.63 3.65 -7.96
CA PHE A 57 1.57 2.25 -8.33
C PHE A 57 0.94 2.09 -9.70
N VAL A 58 1.61 1.35 -10.57
CA VAL A 58 1.06 1.03 -11.90
C VAL A 58 0.14 -0.17 -11.74
N GLY A 59 -1.12 0.11 -11.43
CA GLY A 59 -2.13 -0.89 -11.12
C GLY A 59 -3.22 -0.25 -10.28
N THR A 60 -4.09 -1.08 -9.72
CA THR A 60 -5.21 -0.60 -8.92
C THR A 60 -5.03 -0.97 -7.47
N ILE A 61 -5.06 0.05 -6.61
CA ILE A 61 -5.16 -0.16 -5.16
C ILE A 61 -6.65 -0.36 -4.88
N SER A 62 -7.04 -1.56 -4.46
CA SER A 62 -8.44 -1.87 -4.23
C SER A 62 -8.94 -1.31 -2.91
N GLU A 63 -8.08 -1.28 -1.88
CA GLU A 63 -8.45 -0.77 -0.58
C GLU A 63 -7.18 -0.42 0.21
N VAL A 64 -7.37 0.40 1.26
CA VAL A 64 -6.31 0.70 2.23
C VAL A 64 -6.86 0.50 3.63
N GLU A 65 -6.00 0.10 4.55
CA GLU A 65 -6.35 -0.06 5.96
C GLU A 65 -5.43 0.79 6.83
N GLY A 66 -5.99 1.38 7.86
CA GLY A 66 -5.30 2.26 8.78
C GLY A 66 -6.16 3.45 9.13
N ASN A 67 -5.55 4.48 9.70
CA ASN A 67 -6.23 5.72 10.00
C ASN A 67 -6.38 6.51 8.69
N VAL A 68 -7.41 6.22 7.93
CA VAL A 68 -7.62 6.82 6.61
C VAL A 68 -8.92 7.59 6.60
N VAL A 69 -8.86 8.81 6.10
CA VAL A 69 -10.06 9.63 5.89
C VAL A 69 -10.52 9.42 4.46
N LYS A 70 -11.56 8.63 4.30
CA LYS A 70 -12.12 8.29 2.97
C LYS A 70 -12.93 9.44 2.40
N PRO A 71 -13.12 9.46 1.07
CA PRO A 71 -12.74 8.45 0.09
C PRO A 71 -11.30 8.61 -0.39
N LEU A 72 -10.79 7.56 -1.03
CA LEU A 72 -9.49 7.63 -1.69
C LEU A 72 -9.59 8.52 -2.93
N GLY A 73 -8.52 9.27 -3.19
CA GLY A 73 -8.44 10.07 -4.40
C GLY A 73 -7.79 9.25 -5.52
N ASN A 74 -8.48 9.10 -6.64
CA ASN A 74 -7.97 8.35 -7.76
C ASN A 74 -7.43 9.31 -8.83
N HIS A 75 -6.11 9.31 -9.01
CA HIS A 75 -5.42 10.18 -9.95
C HIS A 75 -4.55 9.36 -10.91
N GLY A 76 -5.17 8.41 -11.61
CA GLY A 76 -4.44 7.54 -12.53
C GLY A 76 -3.57 6.54 -11.77
N ASN A 77 -2.27 6.58 -12.01
CA ASN A 77 -1.30 5.70 -11.32
C ASN A 77 -0.94 6.21 -9.92
N GLU A 78 -1.65 7.21 -9.44
CA GLU A 78 -1.41 7.79 -8.13
C GLU A 78 -2.71 7.75 -7.33
N THR A 79 -2.68 7.12 -6.17
CA THR A 79 -3.83 7.07 -5.26
C THR A 79 -3.54 7.98 -4.09
N TRP A 80 -4.43 8.90 -3.82
CA TRP A 80 -4.28 9.86 -2.72
C TRP A 80 -4.98 9.34 -1.48
N VAL A 81 -4.20 9.22 -0.41
CA VAL A 81 -4.67 8.70 0.88
C VAL A 81 -4.48 9.78 1.92
N TYR A 82 -5.57 10.32 2.44
CA TYR A 82 -5.53 11.32 3.51
C TYR A 82 -5.53 10.62 4.86
N MET A 83 -4.59 10.96 5.71
CA MET A 83 -4.41 10.34 7.02
C MET A 83 -4.23 11.39 8.11
N PRO A 84 -4.80 11.16 9.30
CA PRO A 84 -4.60 12.09 10.41
C PRO A 84 -3.15 12.23 10.82
N GLN A 85 -2.82 13.39 11.38
CA GLN A 85 -1.51 13.60 12.00
C GLN A 85 -1.23 12.50 13.02
N GLY A 86 -0.03 12.05 13.07
CA GLY A 86 0.39 11.02 14.01
C GLY A 86 0.28 9.60 13.48
N SER A 87 -0.24 9.41 12.29
CA SER A 87 -0.34 8.09 11.68
C SER A 87 1.05 7.51 11.45
N ARG A 88 1.22 6.20 11.70
CA ARG A 88 2.53 5.55 11.69
C ARG A 88 2.66 4.45 10.64
N GLN A 89 1.54 4.01 10.10
CA GLN A 89 1.55 2.92 9.13
C GLN A 89 0.34 2.97 8.23
N LEU A 90 0.46 2.33 7.08
CA LEU A 90 -0.60 2.23 6.07
C LEU A 90 -0.51 0.87 5.41
N LYS A 91 -1.63 0.16 5.34
CA LYS A 91 -1.69 -1.12 4.67
C LYS A 91 -2.39 -0.97 3.33
N LEU A 92 -1.76 -1.47 2.29
CA LEU A 92 -2.26 -1.38 0.93
C LEU A 92 -2.73 -2.75 0.45
N LEU A 93 -3.93 -2.80 -0.12
CA LEU A 93 -4.51 -4.03 -0.62
C LEU A 93 -4.77 -3.90 -2.12
N THR A 94 -4.40 -4.95 -2.83
CA THR A 94 -4.69 -5.12 -4.25
C THR A 94 -5.35 -6.45 -4.47
N GLN A 95 -5.95 -6.65 -5.62
CA GLN A 95 -6.63 -7.93 -5.92
C GLN A 95 -5.66 -9.05 -6.24
N SER A 96 -4.50 -8.72 -6.79
CA SER A 96 -3.60 -9.73 -7.37
C SER A 96 -2.35 -10.01 -6.55
N TYR A 97 -2.09 -9.22 -5.51
CA TYR A 97 -0.87 -9.32 -4.71
C TYR A 97 -1.19 -9.40 -3.24
N LEU A 98 -0.22 -9.89 -2.45
CA LEU A 98 -0.37 -9.90 -1.01
C LEU A 98 -0.44 -8.47 -0.47
N PRO A 99 -1.15 -8.26 0.64
CA PRO A 99 -1.18 -6.93 1.27
C PRO A 99 0.22 -6.45 1.63
N VAL A 100 0.42 -5.14 1.51
CA VAL A 100 1.70 -4.50 1.82
C VAL A 100 1.50 -3.55 2.98
N MET A 101 2.30 -3.71 4.03
CA MET A 101 2.32 -2.80 5.16
C MET A 101 3.47 -1.81 4.98
N VAL A 102 3.13 -0.53 4.94
CA VAL A 102 4.12 0.54 4.92
C VAL A 102 4.24 1.07 6.34
N THR A 103 5.35 0.75 6.99
CA THR A 103 5.68 1.30 8.31
C THR A 103 6.60 2.48 8.09
N PHE A 104 6.12 3.68 8.37
CA PHE A 104 6.81 4.91 7.97
C PHE A 104 8.17 5.06 8.65
N ALA A 105 8.30 4.56 9.88
CA ALA A 105 9.57 4.62 10.59
C ALA A 105 10.70 3.87 9.90
N ASP A 106 10.37 2.82 9.13
CA ASP A 106 11.36 2.05 8.38
C ASP A 106 12.04 2.91 7.30
N TYR A 107 11.44 4.05 6.97
CA TYR A 107 11.92 4.96 5.93
C TYR A 107 12.31 6.31 6.53
N GLY A 108 12.51 6.38 7.84
CA GLY A 108 12.94 7.60 8.51
C GLY A 108 11.84 8.59 8.86
N VAL A 109 10.59 8.22 8.67
CA VAL A 109 9.43 9.05 9.03
C VAL A 109 8.72 8.39 10.21
N GLU A 110 8.92 8.91 11.39
CA GLU A 110 8.34 8.31 12.58
C GLU A 110 6.83 8.35 12.58
N LYS A 111 6.25 9.47 12.15
CA LYS A 111 4.80 9.67 12.05
C LYS A 111 4.50 10.75 11.01
N LEU A 112 3.30 10.71 10.48
CA LEU A 112 2.85 11.72 9.53
C LEU A 112 2.52 13.03 10.23
N GLU A 113 2.79 14.14 9.55
CA GLU A 113 2.49 15.48 10.04
C GLU A 113 1.41 16.13 9.18
N SER A 114 0.53 16.87 9.83
CA SER A 114 -0.52 17.64 9.20
C SER A 114 0.02 18.56 8.11
N ASN A 115 -0.73 18.72 7.02
CA ASN A 115 -0.41 19.61 5.89
C ASN A 115 0.82 19.21 5.09
N ARG A 116 1.36 18.02 5.31
CA ARG A 116 2.52 17.55 4.57
C ARG A 116 2.14 16.46 3.59
N THR A 117 2.84 16.43 2.47
CA THR A 117 2.63 15.43 1.42
C THR A 117 3.79 14.46 1.40
N TYR A 118 3.45 13.17 1.41
CA TYR A 118 4.41 12.06 1.37
C TYR A 118 4.16 11.25 0.13
N VAL A 119 5.19 10.61 -0.38
CA VAL A 119 5.07 9.76 -1.57
C VAL A 119 5.63 8.39 -1.26
N VAL A 120 4.83 7.37 -1.51
CA VAL A 120 5.27 5.98 -1.47
C VAL A 120 5.23 5.41 -2.89
N VAL A 121 6.33 4.79 -3.29
CA VAL A 121 6.45 4.17 -4.61
C VAL A 121 6.40 2.67 -4.44
N ILE A 122 5.43 2.05 -5.07
CA ILE A 122 5.21 0.61 -5.01
C ILE A 122 5.44 0.03 -6.39
N THR A 123 6.22 -1.03 -6.46
CA THR A 123 6.48 -1.73 -7.71
C THR A 123 6.03 -3.18 -7.66
N LYS A 124 5.66 -3.69 -8.81
CA LYS A 124 5.30 -5.09 -8.96
C LYS A 124 6.55 -5.95 -8.85
N PRO A 125 6.42 -7.19 -8.36
CA PRO A 125 7.56 -8.08 -8.36
C PRO A 125 8.06 -8.25 -9.80
N MET A 126 9.38 -8.31 -9.95
CA MET A 126 9.95 -8.60 -11.26
C MET A 126 9.42 -9.94 -11.71
N SER A 127 8.84 -9.95 -12.90
CA SER A 127 8.38 -11.18 -13.48
C SER A 127 9.58 -12.07 -13.69
N SER A 128 9.70 -13.08 -12.86
CA SER A 128 10.74 -14.09 -13.02
C SER A 128 10.41 -15.02 -14.17
N VAL A 129 9.29 -14.83 -14.76
CA VAL A 129 8.92 -15.58 -15.95
C VAL A 129 9.57 -14.88 -17.11
N GLY A 130 10.82 -15.08 -17.16
CA GLY A 130 11.51 -14.73 -18.38
C GLY A 130 10.99 -15.65 -19.43
#